data_659b065b4a921405cb0e34091dd806b5
#
_entry.id   659b065b4a921405cb0e34091dd806b5
#
_cell.length_a   1.000
_cell.length_b   1.000
_cell.length_c   1.000
_cell.angle_alpha   90.00
_cell.angle_beta   90.00
_cell.angle_gamma   90.00
#
_symmetry.space_group_name_H-M   'P 1'
#
loop_
_entity.id
_entity.type
_entity.pdbx_description
1 polymer ?
#
loop_
_entity_poly.entity_id
_entity_poly.type
_entity_poly.pdbx_seq_one_letter_code
_entity_poly.pdbx_strand_id
1 'polypeptide(L)'
;MAVWDRRYVIGYSMELRARITAEMKQAMKDKATARLSTIRLINAAIKDRDIAVRAEGNYNGVDDNEVLAILGKMVRQRQESARTYEEASRLDLSQRER
;
A
#
# COMPACT_ATOMS: atom_id res chain seq x y z
N MET A 1 11.78 28.11 -17.19
CA MET A 1 11.16 27.46 -17.53
C MET A 1 10.18 26.74 -16.90
N ALA A 2 9.30 26.60 -17.32
CA ALA A 2 8.28 25.99 -16.70
C ALA A 2 8.61 24.66 -16.35
N VAL A 3 8.68 24.48 -15.19
CA VAL A 3 8.80 23.17 -14.71
C VAL A 3 7.49 22.48 -15.00
N TRP A 4 7.55 21.42 -15.75
CA TRP A 4 6.43 20.56 -15.90
C TRP A 4 6.11 20.00 -14.57
N ASP A 5 5.08 20.51 -14.01
CA ASP A 5 4.53 19.93 -12.81
C ASP A 5 3.69 18.73 -13.23
N ARG A 6 4.08 17.55 -12.83
CA ARG A 6 3.38 16.32 -13.19
C ARG A 6 1.92 16.31 -12.77
N ARG A 7 1.53 17.16 -11.83
CA ARG A 7 0.13 17.29 -11.42
C ARG A 7 -0.77 17.77 -12.55
N TYR A 8 -0.19 18.40 -13.55
CA TYR A 8 -0.93 18.91 -14.69
C TYR A 8 -0.90 18.01 -15.91
N VAL A 9 -0.24 16.88 -15.83
CA VAL A 9 -0.25 15.92 -16.91
C VAL A 9 -1.63 15.27 -16.95
N ILE A 10 -2.31 15.45 -18.04
CA ILE A 10 -3.61 14.84 -18.23
C ILE A 10 -3.39 13.39 -18.61
N GLY A 11 -3.97 12.49 -17.84
CA GLY A 11 -3.94 11.07 -18.14
C GLY A 11 -3.25 10.28 -17.04
N TYR A 12 -2.46 9.33 -17.48
CA TYR A 12 -1.95 8.28 -16.62
C TYR A 12 -0.70 8.72 -15.86
N SER A 13 -0.71 8.58 -14.54
CA SER A 13 0.44 8.88 -13.70
C SER A 13 0.90 7.63 -12.94
N MET A 14 2.23 7.42 -12.91
CA MET A 14 2.88 6.29 -12.24
C MET A 14 3.85 6.75 -11.16
N GLU A 15 3.71 7.96 -10.69
CA GLU A 15 4.66 8.56 -9.75
C GLU A 15 4.70 7.84 -8.40
N LEU A 16 3.55 7.40 -7.89
CA LEU A 16 3.49 6.66 -6.63
C LEU A 16 4.21 5.32 -6.72
N ARG A 17 4.11 4.63 -7.84
CA ARG A 17 4.82 3.36 -8.05
C ARG A 17 6.33 3.57 -7.96
N ALA A 18 6.84 4.63 -8.56
CA ALA A 18 8.25 4.97 -8.51
C ALA A 18 8.69 5.27 -7.08
N ARG A 19 7.87 5.99 -6.31
CA ARG A 19 8.14 6.29 -4.91
C ARG A 19 8.18 5.03 -4.06
N ILE A 20 7.24 4.12 -4.27
CA ILE A 20 7.20 2.86 -3.53
C ILE A 20 8.46 2.03 -3.82
N THR A 21 8.90 1.99 -5.07
CA THR A 21 10.13 1.31 -5.45
C THR A 21 11.35 1.93 -4.75
N ALA A 22 11.43 3.26 -4.72
CA ALA A 22 12.52 3.98 -4.05
C ALA A 22 12.53 3.70 -2.54
N GLU A 23 11.35 3.70 -1.92
CA GLU A 23 11.22 3.42 -0.49
C GLU A 23 11.62 1.98 -0.16
N MET A 24 11.31 1.04 -1.05
CA MET A 24 11.75 -0.35 -0.88
C MET A 24 13.26 -0.46 -0.86
N LYS A 25 13.93 0.20 -1.81
CA LYS A 25 15.40 0.22 -1.87
C LYS A 25 15.99 0.84 -0.61
N GLN A 26 15.39 1.92 -0.12
CA GLN A 26 15.84 2.57 1.09
C GLN A 26 15.67 1.67 2.31
N ALA A 27 14.53 1.00 2.42
CA ALA A 27 14.27 0.06 3.51
C ALA A 27 15.26 -1.11 3.51
N MET A 28 15.66 -1.57 2.32
CA MET A 28 16.69 -2.60 2.18
C MET A 28 18.05 -2.10 2.69
N LYS A 29 18.44 -0.90 2.31
CA LYS A 29 19.70 -0.28 2.75
C LYS A 29 19.73 -0.08 4.25
N ASP A 30 18.62 0.35 4.82
CA ASP A 30 18.50 0.64 6.25
C ASP A 30 18.27 -0.61 7.09
N LYS A 31 18.13 -1.78 6.45
CA LYS A 31 17.81 -3.05 7.11
C LYS A 31 16.54 -2.94 7.95
N ALA A 32 15.59 -2.10 7.50
CA ALA A 32 14.31 -1.88 8.16
C ALA A 32 13.34 -3.01 7.82
N THR A 33 13.47 -4.13 8.49
CA THR A 33 12.78 -5.38 8.17
C THR A 33 11.26 -5.23 8.16
N ALA A 34 10.68 -4.60 9.16
CA ALA A 34 9.23 -4.43 9.26
C ALA A 34 8.70 -3.55 8.12
N ARG A 35 9.41 -2.45 7.85
CA ARG A 35 9.05 -1.54 6.75
C ARG A 35 9.16 -2.24 5.40
N LEU A 36 10.22 -3.00 5.21
CA LEU A 36 10.42 -3.75 3.98
C LEU A 36 9.30 -4.79 3.76
N SER A 37 8.91 -5.50 4.80
CA SER A 37 7.80 -6.46 4.73
C SER A 37 6.50 -5.78 4.32
N THR A 38 6.21 -4.61 4.89
CA THR A 38 5.02 -3.85 4.54
C THR A 38 5.04 -3.41 3.07
N ILE A 39 6.19 -2.90 2.61
CA ILE A 39 6.33 -2.47 1.21
C ILE A 39 6.18 -3.64 0.25
N ARG A 40 6.69 -4.80 0.60
CA ARG A 40 6.51 -6.01 -0.21
C ARG A 40 5.04 -6.41 -0.33
N LEU A 41 4.26 -6.26 0.74
CA LEU A 41 2.82 -6.51 0.69
C LEU A 41 2.12 -5.50 -0.23
N ILE A 42 2.53 -4.24 -0.18
CA ILE A 42 2.00 -3.20 -1.07
C ILE A 42 2.30 -3.56 -2.53
N ASN A 43 3.54 -3.93 -2.83
CA ASN A 43 3.93 -4.30 -4.19
C ASN A 43 3.16 -5.51 -4.69
N ALA A 44 2.92 -6.50 -3.83
CA ALA A 44 2.12 -7.67 -4.19
C ALA A 44 0.68 -7.29 -4.54
N ALA A 45 0.07 -6.40 -3.75
CA ALA A 45 -1.28 -5.93 -4.01
C ALA A 45 -1.38 -5.16 -5.33
N ILE A 46 -0.39 -4.31 -5.62
CA ILE A 46 -0.32 -3.57 -6.87
C ILE A 46 -0.17 -4.53 -8.05
N LYS A 47 0.70 -5.53 -7.93
CA LYS A 47 0.93 -6.51 -8.97
C LYS A 47 -0.34 -7.33 -9.26
N ASP A 48 -1.05 -7.74 -8.24
CA ASP A 48 -2.31 -8.45 -8.40
C ASP A 48 -3.33 -7.60 -9.15
N ARG A 49 -3.39 -6.31 -8.84
CA ARG A 49 -4.29 -5.40 -9.55
C ARG A 49 -3.84 -5.17 -10.98
N ASP A 50 -2.53 -5.05 -11.23
CA ASP A 50 -1.99 -4.97 -12.61
C ASP A 50 -2.46 -6.16 -13.45
N ILE A 51 -2.42 -7.36 -12.89
CA ILE A 51 -2.86 -8.58 -13.57
C ILE A 51 -4.36 -8.51 -13.86
N ALA A 52 -5.15 -8.09 -12.90
CA ALA A 52 -6.60 -7.99 -13.05
C ALA A 52 -7.00 -6.99 -14.16
N VAL A 53 -6.37 -5.80 -14.17
CA VAL A 53 -6.70 -4.79 -15.18
C VAL A 53 -6.17 -5.16 -16.57
N ARG A 54 -5.11 -5.95 -16.63
CA ARG A 54 -4.63 -6.48 -17.92
C ARG A 54 -5.66 -7.41 -18.55
N ALA A 55 -6.31 -8.22 -17.75
CA ALA A 55 -7.39 -9.08 -18.21
C ALA A 55 -8.56 -8.28 -18.79
N GLU A 56 -8.73 -7.04 -18.33
CA GLU A 56 -9.76 -6.11 -18.83
C GLU A 56 -9.27 -5.28 -20.01
N GLY A 57 -8.04 -5.50 -20.49
CA GLY A 57 -7.48 -4.80 -21.63
C GLY A 57 -6.54 -3.65 -21.31
N ASN A 58 -6.30 -3.36 -20.03
CA ASN A 58 -5.35 -2.32 -19.63
C ASN A 58 -3.97 -2.92 -19.41
N TYR A 59 -3.08 -2.71 -20.38
CA TYR A 59 -1.72 -3.24 -20.33
C TYR A 59 -0.71 -2.28 -19.71
N ASN A 60 -1.14 -1.07 -19.38
CA ASN A 60 -0.25 -0.08 -18.74
C ASN A 60 -0.07 -0.31 -17.24
N GLY A 61 -0.95 -1.10 -16.65
CA GLY A 61 -0.95 -1.32 -15.21
C GLY A 61 -1.80 -0.27 -14.48
N VAL A 62 -1.76 -0.29 -13.15
CA VAL A 62 -2.56 0.64 -12.36
C VAL A 62 -1.88 2.00 -12.23
N ASP A 63 -2.68 3.05 -12.25
CA ASP A 63 -2.20 4.43 -12.09
C ASP A 63 -2.18 4.84 -10.61
N ASP A 64 -1.78 6.08 -10.35
CA ASP A 64 -1.68 6.61 -8.99
C ASP A 64 -3.01 6.57 -8.24
N ASN A 65 -4.13 6.82 -8.91
CA ASN A 65 -5.43 6.79 -8.27
C ASN A 65 -5.77 5.40 -7.76
N GLU A 66 -5.48 4.37 -8.54
CA GLU A 66 -5.69 2.99 -8.11
C GLU A 66 -4.71 2.58 -7.03
N VAL A 67 -3.47 3.03 -7.09
CA VAL A 67 -2.49 2.79 -6.04
C VAL A 67 -2.97 3.39 -4.72
N LEU A 68 -3.48 4.62 -4.75
CA LEU A 68 -4.05 5.26 -3.56
C LEU A 68 -5.24 4.47 -2.98
N ALA A 69 -6.09 3.95 -3.85
CA ALA A 69 -7.22 3.12 -3.41
C ALA A 69 -6.74 1.83 -2.73
N ILE A 70 -5.71 1.19 -3.29
CA ILE A 70 -5.10 -0.01 -2.70
C ILE A 70 -4.53 0.31 -1.31
N LEU A 71 -3.75 1.38 -1.21
CA LEU A 71 -3.14 1.81 0.06
C LEU A 71 -4.20 2.13 1.10
N GLY A 72 -5.25 2.85 0.71
CA GLY A 72 -6.36 3.18 1.60
C GLY A 72 -7.05 1.95 2.17
N LYS A 73 -7.28 0.95 1.32
CA LYS A 73 -7.86 -0.32 1.74
C LYS A 73 -6.95 -1.05 2.73
N MET A 74 -5.65 -1.08 2.46
CA MET A 74 -4.68 -1.73 3.34
C MET A 74 -4.61 -1.06 4.70
N VAL A 75 -4.65 0.27 4.74
CA VAL A 75 -4.67 1.03 6.01
C VAL A 75 -5.93 0.69 6.81
N ARG A 76 -7.10 0.69 6.17
CA ARG A 76 -8.35 0.34 6.84
C ARG A 76 -8.32 -1.08 7.40
N GLN A 77 -7.81 -2.02 6.62
CA GLN A 77 -7.70 -3.40 7.07
C GLN A 77 -6.81 -3.54 8.29
N ARG A 78 -5.69 -2.81 8.31
CA ARG A 78 -4.80 -2.80 9.47
C ARG A 78 -5.44 -2.18 10.70
N GLN A 79 -6.18 -1.10 10.52
CA GLN A 79 -6.91 -0.46 11.62
C GLN A 79 -7.97 -1.39 12.20
N GLU A 80 -8.71 -2.08 11.36
CA GLU A 80 -9.70 -3.05 11.80
C GLU A 80 -9.07 -4.23 12.53
N SER A 81 -7.96 -4.75 12.03
CA SER A 81 -7.22 -5.83 12.68
C SER A 81 -6.70 -5.40 14.05
N ALA A 82 -6.12 -4.21 14.13
CA ALA A 82 -5.62 -3.67 15.39
C ALA A 82 -6.74 -3.53 16.41
N ARG A 83 -7.90 -3.06 15.99
CA ARG A 83 -9.07 -2.95 16.86
C ARG A 83 -9.54 -4.33 17.35
N THR A 84 -9.59 -5.30 16.45
CA THR A 84 -9.97 -6.67 16.80
C THR A 84 -9.04 -7.27 17.83
N TYR A 85 -7.73 -7.09 17.65
CA TYR A 85 -6.74 -7.58 18.62
C TYR A 85 -6.87 -6.87 19.96
N GLU A 86 -7.11 -5.58 19.95
CA GLU A 86 -7.31 -4.80 21.17
C GLU A 86 -8.53 -5.29 21.95
N GLU A 87 -9.64 -5.51 21.27
CA GLU A 87 -10.88 -6.03 21.89
C GLU A 87 -10.67 -7.42 22.45
N ALA A 88 -9.98 -8.29 21.71
CA ALA A 88 -9.66 -9.63 22.18
C ALA A 88 -8.77 -9.59 23.42
N SER A 89 -7.80 -8.70 23.47
CA SER A 89 -6.93 -8.52 24.63
C SER A 89 -7.72 -8.06 25.87
N ARG A 90 -8.66 -7.14 25.66
CA ARG A 90 -9.52 -6.66 26.76
C ARG A 90 -10.38 -7.76 27.32
N LEU A 91 -10.96 -8.60 26.46
CA LEU A 91 -11.75 -9.75 26.91
C LEU A 91 -10.90 -10.74 27.69
N ASP A 92 -9.70 -11.04 27.21
CA ASP A 92 -8.78 -11.96 27.87
C ASP A 92 -8.41 -11.45 29.28
N LEU A 93 -8.06 -10.16 29.40
CA LEU A 93 -7.74 -9.54 30.68
C LEU A 93 -8.96 -9.56 31.62
N SER A 94 -10.14 -9.27 31.12
CA SER A 94 -11.36 -9.29 31.91
C SER A 94 -11.65 -10.70 32.45
N GLN A 95 -11.42 -11.72 31.66
CA GLN A 95 -11.59 -13.10 32.12
C GLN A 95 -10.57 -13.52 33.17
N ARG A 96 -9.35 -13.02 33.07
CA ARG A 96 -8.30 -13.32 34.07
C ARG A 96 -8.58 -12.71 35.42
N GLU A 97 -9.31 -11.63 35.49
CA GLU A 97 -9.66 -10.97 36.74
C GLU A 97 -10.78 -11.66 37.51
N ARG A 98 -11.41 -12.62 36.88
CA ARG A 98 -12.44 -13.43 37.56
C ARG A 98 -11.75 -14.61 38.24
#